data_9b434a28509bfa433359f237020e0497
#
_entry.id   9b434a28509bfa433359f237020e0497
#
_cell.length_a   1.000
_cell.length_b   1.000
_cell.length_c   1.000
_cell.angle_alpha   90.00
_cell.angle_beta   90.00
_cell.angle_gamma   90.00
#
_symmetry.space_group_name_H-M   'P 1'
#
loop_
_entity.id
_entity.type
_entity.pdbx_description
1 polymer ?
#
loop_
_entity_poly.entity_id
_entity_poly.type
_entity_poly.pdbx_seq_one_letter_code
_entity_poly.pdbx_strand_id
1 'polypeptide(L)'
;LDNARQDLPLAAVLTSPFGNLTPAEMAEIRTAYPNLPFYEAVRAYAEEGGDSGNEGMAAGRAFTGESGRESDSGRDRALWRKLERFFDQMAHFRAKVPYTPVHELLAEIIETTGFGLSVAAMPAGAQRAANVDMLVEKASAFEGTSYKGLFNFVRYIGQLRKYDVDY
;
A
#
# COMPACT_ATOMS: atom_id res chain seq x y z
N LEU A 1 1.43 -3.11 6.94
CA LEU A 1 1.01 -4.29 7.71
C LEU A 1 0.88 -3.98 9.19
N ASP A 2 1.86 -3.30 9.78
CA ASP A 2 1.87 -2.94 11.21
C ASP A 2 0.79 -1.89 11.53
N ASN A 3 0.79 -0.75 10.84
CA ASN A 3 -0.19 0.32 11.03
C ASN A 3 -0.60 0.96 9.70
N ALA A 4 -1.78 0.60 9.20
CA ALA A 4 -2.32 1.12 7.95
C ALA A 4 -2.95 2.53 8.07
N ARG A 5 -3.09 3.07 9.29
CA ARG A 5 -3.74 4.37 9.54
C ARG A 5 -2.78 5.57 9.46
N GLN A 6 -1.56 5.37 9.05
CA GLN A 6 -0.59 6.45 8.81
C GLN A 6 -0.69 6.90 7.34
N ASP A 7 -1.19 8.10 7.10
CA ASP A 7 -1.48 8.61 5.76
C ASP A 7 -0.25 8.66 4.84
N LEU A 8 0.91 9.14 5.32
CA LEU A 8 2.12 9.23 4.50
C LEU A 8 2.68 7.86 4.09
N PRO A 9 2.89 6.89 5.00
CA PRO A 9 3.29 5.54 4.61
C PRO A 9 2.26 4.85 3.71
N LEU A 10 0.97 5.04 3.97
CA LEU A 10 -0.10 4.49 3.15
C LEU A 10 -0.06 5.03 1.73
N ALA A 11 0.06 6.35 1.56
CA ALA A 11 0.17 6.99 0.25
C ALA A 11 1.38 6.48 -0.53
N ALA A 12 2.54 6.33 0.14
CA ALA A 12 3.73 5.76 -0.48
C ALA A 12 3.55 4.32 -0.94
N VAL A 13 2.85 3.49 -0.15
CA VAL A 13 2.55 2.10 -0.52
C VAL A 13 1.55 2.03 -1.67
N LEU A 14 0.49 2.85 -1.65
CA LEU A 14 -0.52 2.89 -2.71
C LEU A 14 0.06 3.32 -4.06
N THR A 15 1.02 4.25 -4.08
CA THR A 15 1.70 4.70 -5.31
C THR A 15 2.85 3.78 -5.74
N SER A 16 3.29 2.85 -4.89
CA SER A 16 4.30 1.85 -5.21
C SER A 16 3.73 0.73 -6.10
N PRO A 17 4.56 -0.19 -6.62
CA PRO A 17 4.10 -1.37 -7.35
C PRO A 17 3.10 -2.25 -6.57
N PHE A 18 3.09 -2.14 -5.24
CA PHE A 18 2.14 -2.85 -4.39
C PHE A 18 0.69 -2.36 -4.59
N GLY A 19 0.47 -1.04 -4.61
CA GLY A 19 -0.87 -0.45 -4.82
C GLY A 19 -1.14 -0.08 -6.28
N ASN A 20 -0.10 0.37 -6.99
CA ASN A 20 -0.13 0.79 -8.38
C ASN A 20 -1.20 1.87 -8.68
N LEU A 21 -1.45 2.77 -7.72
CA LEU A 21 -2.34 3.90 -7.88
C LEU A 21 -1.57 5.11 -8.42
N THR A 22 -2.23 5.84 -9.30
CA THR A 22 -1.74 7.15 -9.77
C THR A 22 -2.12 8.26 -8.78
N PRO A 23 -1.42 9.40 -8.78
CA PRO A 23 -1.82 10.56 -7.97
C PRO A 23 -3.25 11.05 -8.29
N ALA A 24 -3.71 10.91 -9.53
CA ALA A 24 -5.07 11.27 -9.94
C ALA A 24 -6.12 10.35 -9.28
N GLU A 25 -5.89 9.04 -9.26
CA GLU A 25 -6.75 8.07 -8.59
C GLU A 25 -6.80 8.31 -7.06
N MET A 26 -5.68 8.68 -6.45
CA MET A 26 -5.65 9.04 -5.03
C MET A 26 -6.45 10.33 -4.75
N ALA A 27 -6.36 11.33 -5.64
CA ALA A 27 -7.15 12.55 -5.54
C ALA A 27 -8.65 12.27 -5.71
N GLU A 28 -9.01 11.35 -6.60
CA GLU A 28 -10.40 10.89 -6.81
C GLU A 28 -10.98 10.30 -5.52
N ILE A 29 -10.27 9.36 -4.89
CA ILE A 29 -10.68 8.78 -3.59
C ILE A 29 -10.84 9.87 -2.53
N ARG A 30 -9.89 10.82 -2.44
CA ARG A 30 -9.96 11.92 -1.48
C ARG A 30 -11.12 12.85 -1.74
N THR A 31 -11.46 13.10 -3.00
CA THR A 31 -12.61 13.93 -3.38
C THR A 31 -13.94 13.24 -3.07
N ALA A 32 -14.02 11.93 -3.24
CA ALA A 32 -15.22 11.16 -2.88
C ALA A 32 -15.46 11.17 -1.36
N TYR A 33 -14.40 11.12 -0.54
CA TYR A 33 -14.49 11.07 0.92
C TYR A 33 -13.60 12.11 1.61
N PRO A 34 -13.93 13.41 1.52
CA PRO A 34 -13.06 14.49 1.99
C PRO A 34 -12.87 14.50 3.51
N ASN A 35 -13.84 13.99 4.27
CA ASN A 35 -13.90 14.08 5.74
C ASN A 35 -13.39 12.79 6.45
N LEU A 36 -13.10 11.73 5.70
CA LEU A 36 -12.60 10.49 6.29
C LEU A 36 -11.06 10.49 6.39
N PRO A 37 -10.46 9.83 7.41
CA PRO A 37 -9.06 9.44 7.37
C PRO A 37 -8.75 8.70 6.07
N PHE A 38 -7.55 8.89 5.50
CA PHE A 38 -7.28 8.40 4.14
C PHE A 38 -7.43 6.89 3.98
N TYR A 39 -7.01 6.12 4.98
CA TYR A 39 -7.21 4.67 4.98
C TYR A 39 -8.70 4.28 4.92
N GLU A 40 -9.54 4.98 5.68
CA GLU A 40 -10.98 4.73 5.70
C GLU A 40 -11.64 5.17 4.40
N ALA A 41 -11.17 6.26 3.78
CA ALA A 41 -11.59 6.70 2.45
C ALA A 41 -11.27 5.66 1.37
N VAL A 42 -10.04 5.13 1.36
CA VAL A 42 -9.61 4.07 0.42
C VAL A 42 -10.44 2.80 0.60
N ARG A 43 -10.73 2.44 1.84
CA ARG A 43 -11.54 1.27 2.16
C ARG A 43 -13.01 1.44 1.74
N ALA A 44 -13.62 2.58 2.07
CA ALA A 44 -14.98 2.88 1.67
C ALA A 44 -15.16 2.88 0.14
N TYR A 45 -14.20 3.46 -0.58
CA TYR A 45 -14.19 3.45 -2.04
C TYR A 45 -14.12 2.02 -2.61
N ALA A 46 -13.31 1.15 -2.01
CA ALA A 46 -13.20 -0.24 -2.42
C ALA A 46 -14.49 -1.05 -2.13
N GLU A 47 -15.15 -0.80 -1.01
CA GLU A 47 -16.40 -1.47 -0.61
C GLU A 47 -17.57 -1.07 -1.53
N GLU A 48 -17.70 0.21 -1.89
CA GLU A 48 -18.76 0.69 -2.80
C GLU A 48 -18.61 0.17 -4.23
N GLY A 49 -17.38 0.06 -4.74
CA GLY A 49 -17.13 -0.46 -6.08
C GLY A 49 -17.49 -1.93 -6.25
N GLY A 50 -17.43 -2.71 -5.15
CA GLY A 50 -17.82 -4.13 -5.15
C GLY A 50 -19.32 -4.38 -5.22
N ASP A 51 -20.13 -3.44 -4.75
CA ASP A 51 -21.59 -3.58 -4.70
C ASP A 51 -22.31 -3.13 -6.01
N SER A 52 -21.59 -2.52 -6.96
CA SER A 52 -22.11 -2.09 -8.26
C SER A 52 -22.49 -3.26 -9.20
N GLY A 53 -22.38 -4.51 -8.74
CA GLY A 53 -22.87 -5.72 -9.45
C GLY A 53 -24.31 -6.07 -9.13
N ASN A 54 -24.96 -5.41 -8.16
CA ASN A 54 -26.36 -5.63 -7.80
C ASN A 54 -27.07 -4.26 -7.75
N GLU A 55 -28.08 -4.10 -8.60
CA GLU A 55 -28.89 -2.88 -8.76
C GLU A 55 -29.51 -2.46 -7.40
N GLY A 56 -29.20 -1.27 -6.96
CA GLY A 56 -30.05 -0.62 -5.98
C GLY A 56 -29.35 0.21 -4.90
N MET A 57 -29.55 1.53 -5.01
CA MET A 57 -29.39 2.55 -3.97
C MET A 57 -28.03 3.21 -3.80
N ALA A 58 -27.65 4.03 -4.77
CA ALA A 58 -26.76 5.16 -4.56
C ALA A 58 -27.52 6.29 -3.83
N ALA A 59 -27.41 6.35 -2.52
CA ALA A 59 -27.82 7.51 -1.74
C ALA A 59 -26.58 8.34 -1.42
N GLY A 60 -26.34 9.42 -2.19
CA GLY A 60 -25.38 10.43 -1.77
C GLY A 60 -24.55 11.13 -2.85
N ARG A 61 -24.61 10.76 -4.11
CA ARG A 61 -23.93 11.52 -5.18
C ARG A 61 -24.90 12.49 -5.88
N ALA A 62 -24.98 13.72 -5.38
CA ALA A 62 -25.50 14.83 -6.16
C ALA A 62 -24.37 15.35 -7.05
N PHE A 63 -24.21 14.81 -8.26
CA PHE A 63 -23.42 15.41 -9.31
C PHE A 63 -24.28 15.62 -10.55
N THR A 64 -24.58 16.89 -10.84
CA THR A 64 -25.25 17.35 -12.05
C THR A 64 -24.24 17.47 -13.19
N GLY A 65 -24.33 16.64 -14.23
CA GLY A 65 -23.51 16.77 -15.43
C GLY A 65 -23.64 15.57 -16.38
N GLU A 66 -24.62 15.62 -17.28
CA GLU A 66 -24.78 14.66 -18.36
C GLU A 66 -23.78 14.95 -19.49
N SER A 67 -22.59 14.41 -19.45
CA SER A 67 -21.71 14.24 -20.63
C SER A 67 -20.40 13.54 -20.20
N GLY A 68 -20.38 12.21 -20.12
CA GLY A 68 -19.14 11.50 -19.82
C GLY A 68 -19.29 10.10 -19.22
N ARG A 69 -20.48 9.56 -19.18
CA ARG A 69 -20.79 8.33 -18.43
C ARG A 69 -20.07 7.05 -18.89
N GLU A 70 -19.65 6.94 -20.15
CA GLU A 70 -19.00 5.70 -20.63
C GLU A 70 -17.50 5.62 -20.33
N SER A 71 -16.80 6.76 -20.28
CA SER A 71 -15.36 6.79 -19.94
C SER A 71 -15.10 6.75 -18.43
N ASP A 72 -16.05 7.22 -17.62
CA ASP A 72 -15.96 7.28 -16.16
C ASP A 72 -16.16 5.89 -15.54
N SER A 73 -17.14 5.12 -16.01
CA SER A 73 -17.39 3.75 -15.53
C SER A 73 -16.22 2.79 -15.76
N GLY A 74 -15.43 3.02 -16.80
CA GLY A 74 -14.24 2.22 -17.09
C GLY A 74 -13.06 2.53 -16.16
N ARG A 75 -12.88 3.80 -15.79
CA ARG A 75 -11.85 4.25 -14.84
C ARG A 75 -12.18 3.80 -13.42
N ASP A 76 -13.40 3.99 -12.96
CA ASP A 76 -13.88 3.56 -11.66
C ASP A 76 -13.65 2.05 -11.47
N ARG A 77 -13.97 1.25 -12.50
CA ARG A 77 -13.75 -0.20 -12.46
C ARG A 77 -12.26 -0.58 -12.43
N ALA A 78 -11.39 0.15 -13.12
CA ALA A 78 -9.95 -0.09 -13.10
C ALA A 78 -9.34 0.24 -11.74
N LEU A 79 -9.73 1.36 -11.15
CA LEU A 79 -9.32 1.77 -9.80
C LEU A 79 -9.81 0.76 -8.76
N TRP A 80 -11.07 0.37 -8.83
CA TRP A 80 -11.63 -0.64 -7.93
C TRP A 80 -10.84 -1.96 -7.95
N ARG A 81 -10.50 -2.48 -9.12
CA ARG A 81 -9.67 -3.70 -9.24
C ARG A 81 -8.28 -3.56 -8.63
N LYS A 82 -7.68 -2.37 -8.67
CA LYS A 82 -6.40 -2.10 -8.01
C LYS A 82 -6.54 -2.15 -6.50
N LEU A 83 -7.60 -1.55 -5.97
CA LEU A 83 -7.89 -1.53 -4.53
C LEU A 83 -8.24 -2.93 -4.01
N GLU A 84 -9.07 -3.69 -4.73
CA GLU A 84 -9.37 -5.09 -4.40
C GLU A 84 -8.08 -5.90 -4.28
N ARG A 85 -7.24 -5.87 -5.31
CA ARG A 85 -5.94 -6.55 -5.29
C ARG A 85 -5.06 -6.10 -4.13
N PHE A 86 -5.02 -4.81 -3.86
CA PHE A 86 -4.26 -4.24 -2.75
C PHE A 86 -4.74 -4.79 -1.40
N PHE A 87 -6.04 -4.82 -1.15
CA PHE A 87 -6.58 -5.35 0.10
C PHE A 87 -6.41 -6.86 0.24
N ASP A 88 -6.54 -7.61 -0.84
CA ASP A 88 -6.30 -9.06 -0.86
C ASP A 88 -4.83 -9.38 -0.53
N GLN A 89 -3.89 -8.68 -1.15
CA GLN A 89 -2.46 -8.80 -0.84
C GLN A 89 -2.16 -8.40 0.61
N MET A 90 -2.76 -7.31 1.09
CA MET A 90 -2.62 -6.88 2.48
C MET A 90 -3.15 -7.94 3.47
N ALA A 91 -4.29 -8.53 3.18
CA ALA A 91 -4.88 -9.60 4.00
C ALA A 91 -3.97 -10.85 4.00
N HIS A 92 -3.49 -11.24 2.81
CA HIS A 92 -2.57 -12.37 2.65
C HIS A 92 -1.29 -12.21 3.49
N PHE A 93 -0.59 -11.08 3.36
CA PHE A 93 0.63 -10.84 4.12
C PHE A 93 0.37 -10.66 5.63
N ARG A 94 -0.76 -10.05 6.02
CA ARG A 94 -1.14 -9.94 7.44
C ARG A 94 -1.35 -11.30 8.08
N ALA A 95 -1.98 -12.24 7.38
CA ALA A 95 -2.18 -13.59 7.88
C ALA A 95 -0.86 -14.33 8.13
N LYS A 96 0.20 -13.99 7.40
CA LYS A 96 1.54 -14.58 7.54
C LYS A 96 2.38 -13.97 8.68
N VAL A 97 2.15 -12.71 9.05
CA VAL A 97 2.94 -11.99 10.06
C VAL A 97 3.22 -12.78 11.34
N PRO A 98 2.25 -13.52 11.96
CA PRO A 98 2.51 -14.23 13.20
C PRO A 98 3.40 -15.47 13.06
N TYR A 99 3.54 -16.00 11.84
CA TYR A 99 4.15 -17.33 11.61
C TYR A 99 5.39 -17.28 10.72
N THR A 100 5.65 -16.16 10.06
CA THR A 100 6.74 -16.02 9.08
C THR A 100 7.79 -15.07 9.60
N PRO A 101 9.09 -15.45 9.56
CA PRO A 101 10.19 -14.55 9.86
C PRO A 101 10.12 -13.27 9.03
N VAL A 102 10.53 -12.13 9.64
CA VAL A 102 10.39 -10.81 8.99
C VAL A 102 11.17 -10.74 7.68
N HIS A 103 12.38 -11.33 7.62
CA HIS A 103 13.19 -11.33 6.39
C HIS A 103 12.55 -12.15 5.26
N GLU A 104 11.92 -13.28 5.57
CA GLU A 104 11.18 -14.09 4.59
C GLU A 104 9.92 -13.37 4.10
N LEU A 105 9.18 -12.74 5.03
CA LEU A 105 8.02 -11.93 4.69
C LEU A 105 8.38 -10.75 3.77
N LEU A 106 9.50 -10.06 4.06
CA LEU A 106 10.00 -8.96 3.22
C LEU A 106 10.41 -9.47 1.83
N ALA A 107 11.15 -10.58 1.76
CA ALA A 107 11.56 -11.17 0.49
C ALA A 107 10.34 -11.55 -0.36
N GLU A 108 9.34 -12.18 0.23
CA GLU A 108 8.09 -12.53 -0.46
C GLU A 108 7.32 -11.30 -0.96
N ILE A 109 7.23 -10.23 -0.14
CA ILE A 109 6.60 -8.98 -0.56
C ILE A 109 7.34 -8.37 -1.75
N ILE A 110 8.67 -8.28 -1.69
CA ILE A 110 9.51 -7.72 -2.76
C ILE A 110 9.35 -8.50 -4.07
N GLU A 111 9.34 -9.82 -4.00
CA GLU A 111 9.18 -10.70 -5.14
C GLU A 111 7.77 -10.63 -5.74
N THR A 112 6.75 -10.81 -4.90
CA THR A 112 5.33 -10.84 -5.34
C THR A 112 4.88 -9.53 -5.96
N THR A 113 5.35 -8.41 -5.42
CA THR A 113 4.97 -7.07 -5.92
C THR A 113 5.85 -6.58 -7.07
N GLY A 114 6.97 -7.23 -7.35
CA GLY A 114 7.98 -6.74 -8.29
C GLY A 114 8.68 -5.45 -7.82
N PHE A 115 8.64 -5.14 -6.52
CA PHE A 115 9.20 -3.91 -5.96
C PHE A 115 10.69 -3.76 -6.25
N GLY A 116 11.45 -4.87 -6.16
CA GLY A 116 12.89 -4.89 -6.48
C GLY A 116 13.18 -4.43 -7.90
N LEU A 117 12.44 -4.93 -8.89
CA LEU A 117 12.59 -4.52 -10.29
C LEU A 117 12.20 -3.05 -10.51
N SER A 118 11.14 -2.61 -9.84
CA SER A 118 10.67 -1.23 -9.93
C SER A 118 11.71 -0.23 -9.41
N VAL A 119 12.30 -0.49 -8.24
CA VAL A 119 13.34 0.42 -7.68
C VAL A 119 14.64 0.38 -8.48
N ALA A 120 15.00 -0.76 -9.06
CA ALA A 120 16.16 -0.90 -9.93
C ALA A 120 16.03 -0.10 -11.23
N ALA A 121 14.81 0.09 -11.72
CA ALA A 121 14.52 0.90 -12.92
C ALA A 121 14.49 2.42 -12.66
N MET A 122 14.52 2.86 -11.39
CA MET A 122 14.52 4.28 -11.02
C MET A 122 15.92 4.92 -11.16
N PRO A 123 16.02 6.27 -11.21
CA PRO A 123 17.31 6.95 -11.07
C PRO A 123 18.06 6.46 -9.81
N ALA A 124 19.37 6.22 -9.94
CA ALA A 124 20.20 5.57 -8.92
C ALA A 124 19.69 4.16 -8.52
N GLY A 125 19.14 3.41 -9.48
CA GLY A 125 18.50 2.10 -9.27
C GLY A 125 19.40 1.09 -8.58
N ALA A 126 20.69 1.00 -8.95
CA ALA A 126 21.64 0.10 -8.31
C ALA A 126 21.78 0.36 -6.80
N GLN A 127 21.86 1.65 -6.39
CA GLN A 127 21.93 2.02 -4.97
C GLN A 127 20.62 1.70 -4.24
N ARG A 128 19.48 1.94 -4.92
CA ARG A 128 18.16 1.61 -4.35
C ARG A 128 17.96 0.11 -4.16
N ALA A 129 18.35 -0.69 -5.14
CA ALA A 129 18.31 -2.15 -5.05
C ALA A 129 19.20 -2.65 -3.89
N ALA A 130 20.43 -2.15 -3.80
CA ALA A 130 21.33 -2.48 -2.68
C ALA A 130 20.73 -2.10 -1.30
N ASN A 131 20.01 -0.98 -1.21
CA ASN A 131 19.31 -0.59 0.02
C ASN A 131 18.16 -1.55 0.37
N VAL A 132 17.46 -2.09 -0.62
CA VAL A 132 16.41 -3.10 -0.41
C VAL A 132 17.01 -4.40 0.08
N ASP A 133 18.11 -4.86 -0.54
CA ASP A 133 18.84 -6.06 -0.12
C ASP A 133 19.36 -5.90 1.32
N MET A 134 19.95 -4.75 1.63
CA MET A 134 20.41 -4.42 2.99
C MET A 134 19.27 -4.44 4.02
N LEU A 135 18.04 -4.03 3.64
CA LEU A 135 16.88 -4.10 4.53
C LEU A 135 16.54 -5.56 4.88
N VAL A 136 16.60 -6.46 3.90
CA VAL A 136 16.36 -7.90 4.11
C VAL A 136 17.45 -8.51 4.99
N GLU A 137 18.73 -8.16 4.75
CA GLU A 137 19.85 -8.60 5.60
C GLU A 137 19.70 -8.12 7.05
N LYS A 138 19.32 -6.84 7.24
CA LYS A 138 19.05 -6.29 8.58
C LYS A 138 17.89 -7.01 9.27
N ALA A 139 16.86 -7.40 8.52
CA ALA A 139 15.75 -8.17 9.07
C ALA A 139 16.20 -9.58 9.51
N SER A 140 17.04 -10.24 8.73
CA SER A 140 17.62 -11.54 9.07
C SER A 140 18.51 -11.44 10.33
N ALA A 141 19.38 -10.45 10.39
CA ALA A 141 20.23 -10.21 11.57
C ALA A 141 19.41 -9.87 12.82
N PHE A 142 18.33 -9.09 12.67
CA PHE A 142 17.42 -8.71 13.76
C PHE A 142 16.76 -9.93 14.41
N GLU A 143 16.40 -10.94 13.64
CA GLU A 143 15.77 -12.16 14.15
C GLU A 143 16.70 -13.04 14.99
N GLY A 144 18.00 -12.87 14.87
CA GLY A 144 19.00 -13.45 15.78
C GLY A 144 18.98 -12.82 17.18
N THR A 145 18.28 -11.70 17.38
CA THR A 145 18.19 -11.01 18.68
C THR A 145 17.03 -11.57 19.54
N SER A 146 16.96 -11.11 20.80
CA SER A 146 15.84 -11.45 21.70
C SER A 146 14.52 -10.77 21.30
N TYR A 147 14.58 -9.75 20.46
CA TYR A 147 13.41 -9.01 19.99
C TYR A 147 12.98 -9.55 18.64
N LYS A 148 11.79 -10.14 18.56
CA LYS A 148 11.27 -10.75 17.32
C LYS A 148 9.99 -10.06 16.86
N GLY A 149 9.65 -10.29 15.60
CA GLY A 149 8.39 -9.89 15.00
C GLY A 149 8.38 -8.53 14.32
N LEU A 150 7.43 -8.35 13.42
CA LEU A 150 7.33 -7.20 12.52
C LEU A 150 7.27 -5.86 13.27
N PHE A 151 6.46 -5.76 14.32
CA PHE A 151 6.32 -4.52 15.10
C PHE A 151 7.67 -4.04 15.67
N ASN A 152 8.42 -4.95 16.30
CA ASN A 152 9.73 -4.63 16.88
C ASN A 152 10.76 -4.27 15.79
N PHE A 153 10.70 -4.95 14.65
CA PHE A 153 11.57 -4.63 13.51
C PHE A 153 11.27 -3.24 12.93
N VAL A 154 10.01 -2.88 12.74
CA VAL A 154 9.63 -1.53 12.25
C VAL A 154 10.13 -0.44 13.22
N ARG A 155 10.00 -0.66 14.53
CA ARG A 155 10.56 0.26 15.54
C ARG A 155 12.08 0.36 15.46
N TYR A 156 12.77 -0.77 15.31
CA TYR A 156 14.22 -0.81 15.16
C TYR A 156 14.70 -0.01 13.95
N ILE A 157 14.08 -0.21 12.78
CA ILE A 157 14.40 0.57 11.57
C ILE A 157 14.08 2.06 11.76
N GLY A 158 12.98 2.38 12.44
CA GLY A 158 12.63 3.76 12.78
C GLY A 158 13.68 4.45 13.65
N GLN A 159 14.26 3.73 14.60
CA GLN A 159 15.37 4.22 15.43
C GLN A 159 16.64 4.42 14.61
N LEU A 160 17.03 3.46 13.78
CA LEU A 160 18.21 3.59 12.92
C LEU A 160 18.12 4.86 12.05
N ARG A 161 16.96 5.11 11.42
CA ARG A 161 16.75 6.33 10.63
C ARG A 161 16.89 7.62 11.42
N LYS A 162 16.52 7.62 12.69
CA LYS A 162 16.65 8.79 13.56
C LYS A 162 18.11 9.07 13.94
N TYR A 163 18.90 8.03 14.15
CA TYR A 163 20.32 8.18 14.48
C TYR A 163 21.22 8.42 13.26
N ASP A 164 20.81 7.97 12.06
CA ASP A 164 21.57 8.17 10.80
C ASP A 164 21.42 9.60 10.24
N VAL A 165 20.46 10.39 10.75
CA VAL A 165 20.26 11.80 10.37
C VAL A 165 21.13 12.76 11.21
N ASP A 166 21.80 12.25 12.26
CA ASP A 166 22.64 13.06 13.16
C ASP A 166 24.15 12.99 12.81
N TYR A 167 24.54 12.51 11.59
CA TYR A 167 25.90 12.54 11.08
C TYR A 167 26.04 13.30 9.77
#